data_db436c05fae12b1c13236c4e36f35114
#
_entry.id   db436c05fae12b1c13236c4e36f35114
#
_cell.length_a   1.000
_cell.length_b   1.000
_cell.length_c   1.000
_cell.angle_alpha   90.00
_cell.angle_beta   90.00
_cell.angle_gamma   90.00
#
_symmetry.space_group_name_H-M   'P 1'
#
loop_
_entity.id
_entity.type
_entity.pdbx_description
1 polymer ?
#
loop_
_entity_poly.entity_id
_entity_poly.type
_entity_poly.pdbx_seq_one_letter_code
_entity_poly.pdbx_strand_id
1 'polypeptide(L)'
;MTSQALSSLRDHWPEYLIEAAGLGLFMISAGTFATLLEYPQSTIHHAIADPLLRRALMGLAMGATLAGLVYSPWGRQSGAHFNPVVTLTFFRLGKVAAWDAVFYIAAQLAGGLAGVLLMFVVIGEAFGRPPVEFVVTVPGPAGHLAAFAAELLASFGLMLTVLYTTNRMALMRYTGLFAALLLALYITFESPLSGTSMNPARTVASALPSGAWQGLWIYLVAPLIGMLAAADAYRLLTGRSNVMCAKLNHITHRRCIFNRCWFKEHAVDVPRLAAQQSQHGATGE
;
A
#
# COMPACT_ATOMS: atom_id res chain seq x y z
N MET A 1 24.84 11.53 11.41
CA MET A 1 23.68 11.99 10.61
C MET A 1 23.96 13.41 10.14
N THR A 2 23.60 13.75 8.92
CA THR A 2 23.71 15.15 8.41
C THR A 2 22.71 16.05 9.13
N SER A 3 22.94 17.36 9.14
CA SER A 3 21.99 18.34 9.71
C SER A 3 20.60 18.22 9.11
N GLN A 4 20.51 17.91 7.81
CA GLN A 4 19.26 17.66 7.10
C GLN A 4 18.53 16.42 7.58
N ALA A 5 19.24 15.31 7.85
CA ALA A 5 18.62 14.11 8.39
C ALA A 5 17.98 14.35 9.76
N LEU A 6 18.69 15.08 10.63
CA LEU A 6 18.18 15.41 11.96
C LEU A 6 16.95 16.34 11.91
N SER A 7 16.95 17.33 11.00
CA SER A 7 15.77 18.19 10.84
C SER A 7 14.57 17.42 10.30
N SER A 8 14.73 16.59 9.25
CA SER A 8 13.65 15.74 8.76
C SER A 8 13.08 14.84 9.86
N LEU A 9 13.95 14.17 10.61
CA LEU A 9 13.52 13.30 11.70
C LEU A 9 12.73 14.05 12.78
N ARG A 10 13.24 15.20 13.21
CA ARG A 10 12.59 16.03 14.24
C ARG A 10 11.25 16.60 13.77
N ASP A 11 11.20 17.04 12.52
CA ASP A 11 10.08 17.82 12.03
C ASP A 11 8.97 16.91 11.43
N HIS A 12 9.30 15.67 10.98
CA HIS A 12 8.36 14.77 10.29
C HIS A 12 8.16 13.41 10.99
N TRP A 13 8.67 13.20 12.23
CA TRP A 13 8.53 11.94 12.96
C TRP A 13 7.07 11.43 13.09
N PRO A 14 6.01 12.29 13.20
CA PRO A 14 4.66 11.79 13.30
C PRO A 14 4.24 11.04 12.03
N GLU A 15 4.62 11.52 10.85
CA GLU A 15 4.34 10.88 9.58
C GLU A 15 5.04 9.51 9.48
N TYR A 16 6.27 9.38 9.98
CA TYR A 16 6.99 8.11 10.01
C TYR A 16 6.32 7.11 10.96
N LEU A 17 5.88 7.53 12.15
CA LEU A 17 5.14 6.66 13.06
C LEU A 17 3.81 6.21 12.46
N ILE A 18 3.13 7.07 11.72
CA ILE A 18 1.89 6.72 11.02
C ILE A 18 2.15 5.67 9.93
N GLU A 19 3.23 5.79 9.17
CA GLU A 19 3.62 4.80 8.16
C GLU A 19 3.95 3.44 8.80
N ALA A 20 4.67 3.45 9.94
CA ALA A 20 4.95 2.24 10.72
C ALA A 20 3.65 1.61 11.23
N ALA A 21 2.82 2.39 11.91
CA ALA A 21 1.55 1.92 12.46
C ALA A 21 0.59 1.42 11.35
N GLY A 22 0.53 2.13 10.22
CA GLY A 22 -0.33 1.75 9.10
C GLY A 22 0.07 0.41 8.49
N LEU A 23 1.37 0.18 8.22
CA LEU A 23 1.80 -1.12 7.73
C LEU A 23 1.70 -2.20 8.81
N GLY A 24 1.97 -1.88 10.07
CA GLY A 24 1.75 -2.80 11.19
C GLY A 24 0.28 -3.26 11.29
N LEU A 25 -0.67 -2.33 11.24
CA LEU A 25 -2.11 -2.64 11.25
C LEU A 25 -2.52 -3.44 10.00
N PHE A 26 -1.95 -3.14 8.84
CA PHE A 26 -2.17 -3.91 7.62
C PHE A 26 -1.71 -5.37 7.80
N MET A 27 -0.53 -5.60 8.40
CA MET A 27 -0.01 -6.95 8.68
C MET A 27 -0.82 -7.67 9.75
N ILE A 28 -1.30 -6.98 10.79
CA ILE A 28 -2.20 -7.53 11.79
C ILE A 28 -3.52 -7.99 11.15
N SER A 29 -4.10 -7.16 10.29
CA SER A 29 -5.30 -7.52 9.53
C SER A 29 -5.05 -8.75 8.65
N ALA A 30 -3.94 -8.75 7.89
CA ALA A 30 -3.57 -9.87 7.03
C ALA A 30 -3.42 -11.17 7.82
N GLY A 31 -2.72 -11.15 8.96
CA GLY A 31 -2.56 -12.31 9.83
C GLY A 31 -3.88 -12.80 10.42
N THR A 32 -4.73 -11.88 10.86
CA THR A 32 -6.04 -12.21 11.41
C THR A 32 -6.91 -12.92 10.37
N PHE A 33 -7.10 -12.32 9.19
CA PHE A 33 -7.97 -12.91 8.17
C PHE A 33 -7.37 -14.18 7.56
N ALA A 34 -6.04 -14.25 7.37
CA ALA A 34 -5.40 -15.47 6.91
C ALA A 34 -5.58 -16.63 7.92
N THR A 35 -5.42 -16.37 9.22
CA THR A 35 -5.66 -17.39 10.24
C THR A 35 -7.12 -17.84 10.26
N LEU A 36 -8.07 -16.91 10.19
CA LEU A 36 -9.49 -17.26 10.16
C LEU A 36 -9.89 -18.07 8.92
N LEU A 37 -9.33 -17.73 7.75
CA LEU A 37 -9.74 -18.31 6.48
C LEU A 37 -8.93 -19.57 6.11
N GLU A 38 -7.66 -19.65 6.48
CA GLU A 38 -6.77 -20.71 5.98
C GLU A 38 -6.27 -21.67 7.07
N TYR A 39 -6.36 -21.31 8.37
CA TYR A 39 -5.96 -22.24 9.42
C TYR A 39 -6.91 -23.46 9.49
N PRO A 40 -6.40 -24.72 9.36
CA PRO A 40 -7.25 -25.91 9.21
C PRO A 40 -8.18 -26.18 10.39
N GLN A 41 -7.90 -25.66 11.58
CA GLN A 41 -8.75 -25.83 12.76
C GLN A 41 -9.73 -24.66 12.96
N SER A 42 -9.73 -23.68 12.06
CA SER A 42 -10.68 -22.57 12.10
C SER A 42 -12.08 -23.04 11.69
N THR A 43 -13.09 -22.67 12.49
CA THR A 43 -14.49 -22.93 12.15
C THR A 43 -14.91 -22.25 10.85
N ILE A 44 -14.35 -21.07 10.55
CA ILE A 44 -14.61 -20.34 9.31
C ILE A 44 -13.99 -21.07 8.11
N HIS A 45 -12.77 -21.61 8.25
CA HIS A 45 -12.15 -22.42 7.21
C HIS A 45 -13.03 -23.64 6.86
N HIS A 46 -13.56 -24.36 7.86
CA HIS A 46 -14.44 -25.49 7.63
C HIS A 46 -15.79 -25.11 7.03
N ALA A 47 -16.34 -23.95 7.40
CA ALA A 47 -17.60 -23.46 6.87
C ALA A 47 -17.50 -23.02 5.40
N ILE A 48 -16.30 -22.65 4.93
CA ILE A 48 -16.07 -22.14 3.56
C ILE A 48 -15.09 -23.08 2.85
N ALA A 49 -15.61 -24.13 2.23
CA ALA A 49 -14.81 -25.15 1.56
C ALA A 49 -14.13 -24.62 0.27
N ASP A 50 -14.75 -23.67 -0.45
CA ASP A 50 -14.25 -23.16 -1.71
C ASP A 50 -13.02 -22.22 -1.52
N PRO A 51 -11.82 -22.61 -2.04
CA PRO A 51 -10.61 -21.80 -1.92
C PRO A 51 -10.71 -20.45 -2.64
N LEU A 52 -11.47 -20.35 -3.74
CA LEU A 52 -11.64 -19.08 -4.45
C LEU A 52 -12.46 -18.11 -3.60
N LEU A 53 -13.51 -18.60 -2.94
CA LEU A 53 -14.32 -17.77 -2.05
C LEU A 53 -13.48 -17.29 -0.84
N ARG A 54 -12.63 -18.14 -0.24
CA ARG A 54 -11.73 -17.71 0.84
C ARG A 54 -10.76 -16.64 0.38
N ARG A 55 -10.14 -16.80 -0.81
CA ARG A 55 -9.28 -15.76 -1.40
C ARG A 55 -10.04 -14.45 -1.69
N ALA A 56 -11.27 -14.54 -2.17
CA ALA A 56 -12.11 -13.36 -2.40
C ALA A 56 -12.42 -12.62 -1.08
N LEU A 57 -12.75 -13.35 -0.01
CA LEU A 57 -12.96 -12.78 1.32
C LEU A 57 -11.68 -12.17 1.88
N MET A 58 -10.53 -12.84 1.71
CA MET A 58 -9.23 -12.26 2.05
C MET A 58 -8.97 -10.98 1.28
N GLY A 59 -9.21 -10.99 -0.04
CA GLY A 59 -9.06 -9.81 -0.89
C GLY A 59 -9.94 -8.64 -0.44
N LEU A 60 -11.22 -8.90 -0.16
CA LEU A 60 -12.16 -7.89 0.36
C LEU A 60 -11.72 -7.34 1.72
N ALA A 61 -11.28 -8.21 2.64
CA ALA A 61 -10.80 -7.80 3.96
C ALA A 61 -9.57 -6.89 3.84
N MET A 62 -8.60 -7.26 3.00
CA MET A 62 -7.38 -6.48 2.80
C MET A 62 -7.65 -5.17 2.03
N GLY A 63 -8.55 -5.21 1.04
CA GLY A 63 -9.02 -4.00 0.36
C GLY A 63 -9.70 -3.03 1.32
N ALA A 64 -10.61 -3.53 2.16
CA ALA A 64 -11.28 -2.72 3.19
C ALA A 64 -10.28 -2.14 4.20
N THR A 65 -9.29 -2.94 4.63
CA THR A 65 -8.21 -2.48 5.51
C THR A 65 -7.42 -1.35 4.86
N LEU A 66 -7.00 -1.51 3.61
CA LEU A 66 -6.27 -0.46 2.88
C LEU A 66 -7.11 0.81 2.75
N ALA A 67 -8.38 0.69 2.35
CA ALA A 67 -9.29 1.83 2.26
C ALA A 67 -9.43 2.53 3.62
N GLY A 68 -9.69 1.78 4.69
CA GLY A 68 -9.78 2.31 6.05
C GLY A 68 -8.52 3.09 6.46
N LEU A 69 -7.33 2.55 6.18
CA LEU A 69 -6.06 3.20 6.47
C LEU A 69 -5.86 4.49 5.64
N VAL A 70 -6.13 4.44 4.32
CA VAL A 70 -5.99 5.61 3.43
C VAL A 70 -6.94 6.75 3.82
N TYR A 71 -8.18 6.44 4.18
CA TYR A 71 -9.17 7.43 4.56
C TYR A 71 -9.13 7.83 6.03
N SER A 72 -8.34 7.14 6.85
CA SER A 72 -8.15 7.51 8.26
C SER A 72 -7.53 8.91 8.39
N PRO A 73 -7.74 9.59 9.52
CA PRO A 73 -7.06 10.85 9.82
C PRO A 73 -5.53 10.73 9.74
N TRP A 74 -5.00 9.56 10.10
CA TRP A 74 -3.57 9.26 10.09
C TRP A 74 -3.04 9.06 8.66
N GLY A 75 -3.68 8.22 7.85
CA GLY A 75 -3.28 8.03 6.45
C GLY A 75 -3.36 9.32 5.63
N ARG A 76 -4.38 10.14 5.86
CA ARG A 76 -4.48 11.48 5.25
C ARG A 76 -3.35 12.42 5.69
N GLN A 77 -2.77 12.22 6.86
CA GLN A 77 -1.62 13.01 7.33
C GLN A 77 -0.32 12.51 6.69
N SER A 78 0.04 11.23 6.82
CA SER A 78 1.29 10.69 6.27
C SER A 78 1.29 10.63 4.74
N GLY A 79 0.14 10.51 4.10
CA GLY A 79 0.00 10.26 2.68
C GLY A 79 -0.36 8.83 2.33
N ALA A 80 -0.33 7.93 3.31
CA ALA A 80 -0.72 6.53 3.21
C ALA A 80 0.08 5.74 2.17
N HIS A 81 1.39 5.87 2.17
CA HIS A 81 2.24 5.08 1.28
C HIS A 81 2.25 3.61 1.71
N PHE A 82 2.55 3.34 2.97
CA PHE A 82 2.64 2.01 3.59
C PHE A 82 3.45 0.99 2.77
N ASN A 83 4.29 1.48 1.86
CA ASN A 83 5.01 0.69 0.87
C ASN A 83 6.28 1.43 0.43
N PRO A 84 7.47 0.81 0.56
CA PRO A 84 8.73 1.41 0.13
C PRO A 84 8.75 1.82 -1.34
N VAL A 85 8.14 1.04 -2.22
CA VAL A 85 8.19 1.31 -3.67
C VAL A 85 7.27 2.47 -4.04
N VAL A 86 6.13 2.64 -3.39
CA VAL A 86 5.30 3.84 -3.53
C VAL A 86 6.09 5.07 -3.10
N THR A 87 6.78 5.00 -1.96
CA THR A 87 7.63 6.09 -1.46
C THR A 87 8.75 6.42 -2.45
N LEU A 88 9.46 5.41 -2.96
CA LEU A 88 10.53 5.58 -3.95
C LEU A 88 10.01 6.14 -5.28
N THR A 89 8.82 5.76 -5.70
CA THR A 89 8.22 6.30 -6.93
C THR A 89 7.91 7.79 -6.76
N PHE A 90 7.31 8.20 -5.66
CA PHE A 90 7.10 9.62 -5.40
C PHE A 90 8.40 10.39 -5.12
N PHE A 91 9.43 9.76 -4.55
CA PHE A 91 10.77 10.33 -4.45
C PHE A 91 11.36 10.61 -5.85
N ARG A 92 11.31 9.63 -6.77
CA ARG A 92 11.75 9.82 -8.17
C ARG A 92 10.96 10.93 -8.89
N LEU A 93 9.69 11.10 -8.54
CA LEU A 93 8.85 12.18 -9.07
C LEU A 93 9.11 13.54 -8.38
N GLY A 94 10.09 13.62 -7.48
CA GLY A 94 10.51 14.84 -6.80
C GLY A 94 9.53 15.34 -5.72
N LYS A 95 8.60 14.47 -5.28
CA LYS A 95 7.58 14.85 -4.28
C LYS A 95 7.98 14.51 -2.85
N VAL A 96 8.86 13.56 -2.64
CA VAL A 96 9.37 13.16 -1.32
C VAL A 96 10.81 13.59 -1.20
N ALA A 97 11.21 14.18 -0.08
CA ALA A 97 12.61 14.53 0.18
C ALA A 97 13.43 13.24 0.48
N ALA A 98 14.73 13.26 0.20
CA ALA A 98 15.56 12.07 0.31
C ALA A 98 15.54 11.44 1.72
N TRP A 99 15.70 12.26 2.76
CA TRP A 99 15.67 11.76 4.13
C TRP A 99 14.27 11.31 4.57
N ASP A 100 13.22 11.96 4.09
CA ASP A 100 11.85 11.50 4.34
C ASP A 100 11.62 10.13 3.69
N ALA A 101 12.14 9.90 2.48
CA ALA A 101 12.04 8.58 1.83
C ALA A 101 12.74 7.49 2.66
N VAL A 102 13.95 7.76 3.15
CA VAL A 102 14.70 6.83 4.01
C VAL A 102 13.92 6.51 5.29
N PHE A 103 13.43 7.53 5.99
CA PHE A 103 12.69 7.32 7.25
C PHE A 103 11.33 6.66 7.04
N TYR A 104 10.63 6.94 5.94
CA TYR A 104 9.40 6.22 5.55
C TYR A 104 9.68 4.72 5.36
N ILE A 105 10.69 4.38 4.57
CA ILE A 105 11.05 2.98 4.30
C ILE A 105 11.45 2.26 5.59
N ALA A 106 12.29 2.88 6.41
CA ALA A 106 12.69 2.31 7.70
C ALA A 106 11.50 2.11 8.64
N ALA A 107 10.60 3.09 8.72
CA ALA A 107 9.38 3.03 9.52
C ALA A 107 8.42 1.93 9.03
N GLN A 108 8.23 1.82 7.72
CA GLN A 108 7.39 0.78 7.10
C GLN A 108 7.96 -0.62 7.39
N LEU A 109 9.26 -0.83 7.25
CA LEU A 109 9.92 -2.11 7.59
C LEU A 109 9.74 -2.46 9.07
N ALA A 110 10.02 -1.51 9.96
CA ALA A 110 9.90 -1.72 11.40
C ALA A 110 8.44 -1.98 11.82
N GLY A 111 7.51 -1.19 11.29
CA GLY A 111 6.08 -1.33 11.60
C GLY A 111 5.47 -2.62 11.08
N GLY A 112 5.81 -3.00 9.84
CA GLY A 112 5.37 -4.28 9.26
C GLY A 112 5.86 -5.47 10.08
N LEU A 113 7.14 -5.49 10.45
CA LEU A 113 7.72 -6.54 11.31
C LEU A 113 7.06 -6.56 12.69
N ALA A 114 6.88 -5.39 13.32
CA ALA A 114 6.23 -5.30 14.62
C ALA A 114 4.80 -5.85 14.57
N GLY A 115 4.04 -5.57 13.51
CA GLY A 115 2.69 -6.12 13.30
C GLY A 115 2.68 -7.64 13.19
N VAL A 116 3.60 -8.23 12.42
CA VAL A 116 3.74 -9.69 12.27
C VAL A 116 4.13 -10.35 13.60
N LEU A 117 5.12 -9.79 14.31
CA LEU A 117 5.55 -10.31 15.60
C LEU A 117 4.45 -10.22 16.66
N LEU A 118 3.69 -9.12 16.68
CA LEU A 118 2.54 -8.98 17.57
C LEU A 118 1.48 -10.05 17.30
N MET A 119 1.17 -10.31 16.02
CA MET A 119 0.25 -11.38 15.65
C MET A 119 0.73 -12.75 16.13
N PHE A 120 2.03 -13.03 16.00
CA PHE A 120 2.60 -14.28 16.49
C PHE A 120 2.51 -14.41 18.01
N VAL A 121 2.75 -13.32 18.74
CA VAL A 121 2.60 -13.33 20.22
C VAL A 121 1.15 -13.56 20.64
N VAL A 122 0.18 -13.02 19.90
CA VAL A 122 -1.26 -13.10 20.25
C VAL A 122 -1.89 -14.43 19.82
N ILE A 123 -1.58 -14.91 18.60
CA ILE A 123 -2.22 -16.08 18.00
C ILE A 123 -1.34 -17.35 18.10
N GLY A 124 -0.03 -17.18 18.18
CA GLY A 124 0.90 -18.30 18.31
C GLY A 124 1.03 -19.13 17.04
N GLU A 125 1.11 -20.44 17.23
CA GLU A 125 1.40 -21.40 16.15
C GLU A 125 0.36 -21.42 15.02
N ALA A 126 -0.89 -21.09 15.29
CA ALA A 126 -1.92 -21.01 14.25
C ALA A 126 -1.62 -19.94 13.19
N PHE A 127 -0.89 -18.90 13.55
CA PHE A 127 -0.39 -17.90 12.63
C PHE A 127 1.00 -18.23 12.09
N GLY A 128 1.87 -18.86 12.92
CA GLY A 128 3.27 -19.10 12.60
C GLY A 128 3.56 -20.32 11.73
N ARG A 129 2.62 -21.29 11.66
CA ARG A 129 2.79 -22.53 10.89
C ARG A 129 2.01 -22.52 9.57
N PRO A 130 2.45 -23.37 8.59
CA PRO A 130 1.67 -23.61 7.39
C PRO A 130 0.23 -24.07 7.69
N PRO A 131 -0.77 -23.67 6.88
CA PRO A 131 -0.65 -22.91 5.62
C PRO A 131 -0.62 -21.38 5.78
N VAL A 132 -0.76 -20.84 6.99
CA VAL A 132 -0.77 -19.38 7.25
C VAL A 132 0.64 -18.79 7.21
N GLU A 133 1.59 -19.42 7.89
CA GLU A 133 3.03 -19.17 7.82
C GLU A 133 3.41 -17.68 7.77
N PHE A 134 2.99 -16.90 8.77
CA PHE A 134 3.23 -15.46 8.86
C PHE A 134 2.74 -14.65 7.64
N VAL A 135 1.80 -15.16 6.87
CA VAL A 135 1.33 -14.62 5.57
C VAL A 135 2.47 -14.34 4.60
N VAL A 136 3.47 -15.23 4.58
CA VAL A 136 4.64 -15.09 3.70
C VAL A 136 4.24 -15.10 2.23
N THR A 137 4.97 -14.32 1.41
CA THR A 137 4.83 -14.35 -0.05
C THR A 137 5.96 -15.16 -0.65
N VAL A 138 5.59 -16.20 -1.37
CA VAL A 138 6.51 -17.09 -2.08
C VAL A 138 5.96 -17.34 -3.49
N PRO A 139 6.85 -17.63 -4.47
CA PRO A 139 6.42 -18.00 -5.81
C PRO A 139 5.51 -19.23 -5.79
N GLY A 140 4.39 -19.14 -6.50
CA GLY A 140 3.46 -20.25 -6.66
C GLY A 140 3.97 -21.36 -7.58
N PRO A 141 3.15 -22.41 -7.82
CA PRO A 141 3.55 -23.58 -8.64
C PRO A 141 3.96 -23.25 -10.08
N ALA A 142 3.51 -22.11 -10.61
CA ALA A 142 3.89 -21.64 -11.95
C ALA A 142 5.36 -21.13 -12.03
N GLY A 143 6.05 -21.05 -10.88
CA GLY A 143 7.47 -20.75 -10.78
C GLY A 143 7.83 -19.27 -10.73
N HIS A 144 9.12 -18.99 -10.62
CA HIS A 144 9.66 -17.65 -10.37
C HIS A 144 9.34 -16.63 -11.47
N LEU A 145 9.35 -17.05 -12.74
CA LEU A 145 9.07 -16.14 -13.86
C LEU A 145 7.61 -15.66 -13.86
N ALA A 146 6.68 -16.58 -13.58
CA ALA A 146 5.27 -16.24 -13.47
C ALA A 146 5.01 -15.31 -12.28
N ALA A 147 5.61 -15.59 -11.13
CA ALA A 147 5.53 -14.73 -9.95
C ALA A 147 6.12 -13.34 -10.20
N PHE A 148 7.28 -13.26 -10.87
CA PHE A 148 7.90 -11.99 -11.24
C PHE A 148 7.00 -11.16 -12.15
N ALA A 149 6.45 -11.78 -13.21
CA ALA A 149 5.57 -11.09 -14.14
C ALA A 149 4.28 -10.62 -13.45
N ALA A 150 3.71 -11.44 -12.58
CA ALA A 150 2.51 -11.12 -11.82
C ALA A 150 2.74 -9.93 -10.89
N GLU A 151 3.80 -9.95 -10.06
CA GLU A 151 4.18 -8.85 -9.17
C GLU A 151 4.48 -7.55 -9.94
N LEU A 152 5.18 -7.65 -11.08
CA LEU A 152 5.48 -6.51 -11.93
C LEU A 152 4.22 -5.86 -12.48
N LEU A 153 3.32 -6.65 -13.06
CA LEU A 153 2.08 -6.16 -13.67
C LEU A 153 1.10 -5.62 -12.62
N ALA A 154 0.96 -6.31 -11.48
CA ALA A 154 0.11 -5.86 -10.39
C ALA A 154 0.62 -4.53 -9.80
N SER A 155 1.93 -4.41 -9.58
CA SER A 155 2.55 -3.18 -9.08
C SER A 155 2.46 -2.03 -10.08
N PHE A 156 2.65 -2.32 -11.37
CA PHE A 156 2.45 -1.36 -12.45
C PHE A 156 1.01 -0.83 -12.47
N GLY A 157 0.02 -1.72 -12.48
CA GLY A 157 -1.40 -1.37 -12.50
C GLY A 157 -1.82 -0.56 -11.27
N LEU A 158 -1.37 -0.97 -10.08
CA LEU A 158 -1.64 -0.25 -8.84
C LEU A 158 -1.08 1.18 -8.89
N MET A 159 0.20 1.35 -9.24
CA MET A 159 0.82 2.67 -9.23
C MET A 159 0.29 3.57 -10.35
N LEU A 160 0.01 3.01 -11.53
CA LEU A 160 -0.63 3.77 -12.61
C LEU A 160 -2.00 4.30 -12.20
N THR A 161 -2.81 3.46 -11.53
CA THR A 161 -4.11 3.85 -10.99
C THR A 161 -3.97 4.94 -9.93
N VAL A 162 -3.03 4.80 -8.99
CA VAL A 162 -2.74 5.83 -7.99
C VAL A 162 -2.38 7.15 -8.65
N LEU A 163 -1.43 7.15 -9.58
CA LEU A 163 -1.00 8.37 -10.26
C LEU A 163 -2.12 9.01 -11.08
N TYR A 164 -2.90 8.19 -11.79
CA TYR A 164 -4.00 8.70 -12.60
C TYR A 164 -5.10 9.35 -11.77
N THR A 165 -5.46 8.72 -10.66
CA THR A 165 -6.57 9.18 -9.81
C THR A 165 -6.17 10.34 -8.90
N THR A 166 -4.98 10.30 -8.28
CA THR A 166 -4.50 11.40 -7.40
C THR A 166 -4.27 12.71 -8.14
N ASN A 167 -4.05 12.67 -9.45
CA ASN A 167 -3.79 13.85 -10.28
C ASN A 167 -4.99 14.34 -11.09
N ARG A 168 -6.21 13.91 -10.71
CA ARG A 168 -7.48 14.37 -11.29
C ARG A 168 -8.43 14.79 -10.17
N MET A 169 -8.84 16.06 -10.16
CA MET A 169 -9.69 16.63 -9.10
C MET A 169 -10.98 15.82 -8.88
N ALA A 170 -11.61 15.33 -9.95
CA ALA A 170 -12.83 14.53 -9.87
C ALA A 170 -12.62 13.13 -9.27
N LEU A 171 -11.40 12.55 -9.39
CA LEU A 171 -11.12 11.16 -9.01
C LEU A 171 -10.32 11.03 -7.72
N MET A 172 -9.59 12.07 -7.31
CA MET A 172 -8.63 12.00 -6.19
C MET A 172 -9.26 11.55 -4.87
N ARG A 173 -10.53 11.87 -4.64
CA ARG A 173 -11.27 11.42 -3.45
C ARG A 173 -11.52 9.90 -3.43
N TYR A 174 -11.44 9.24 -4.57
CA TYR A 174 -11.70 7.81 -4.73
C TYR A 174 -10.41 6.98 -4.88
N THR A 175 -9.23 7.60 -4.85
CA THR A 175 -7.94 6.89 -5.05
C THR A 175 -7.81 5.68 -4.11
N GLY A 176 -8.11 5.85 -2.82
CA GLY A 176 -8.07 4.76 -1.84
C GLY A 176 -9.04 3.63 -2.18
N LEU A 177 -10.22 3.92 -2.72
CA LEU A 177 -11.18 2.89 -3.15
C LEU A 177 -10.70 2.14 -4.39
N PHE A 178 -10.15 2.83 -5.39
CA PHE A 178 -9.58 2.17 -6.56
C PHE A 178 -8.39 1.29 -6.20
N ALA A 179 -7.48 1.78 -5.35
CA ALA A 179 -6.36 0.98 -4.86
C ALA A 179 -6.83 -0.25 -4.05
N ALA A 180 -7.83 -0.08 -3.19
CA ALA A 180 -8.44 -1.17 -2.42
C ALA A 180 -9.11 -2.23 -3.30
N LEU A 181 -9.85 -1.80 -4.32
CA LEU A 181 -10.49 -2.71 -5.27
C LEU A 181 -9.45 -3.50 -6.06
N LEU A 182 -8.40 -2.85 -6.57
CA LEU A 182 -7.32 -3.55 -7.26
C LEU A 182 -6.62 -4.55 -6.35
N LEU A 183 -6.31 -4.17 -5.11
CA LEU A 183 -5.72 -5.09 -4.13
C LEU A 183 -6.63 -6.30 -3.89
N ALA A 184 -7.94 -6.08 -3.73
CA ALA A 184 -8.90 -7.17 -3.54
C ALA A 184 -8.93 -8.13 -4.75
N LEU A 185 -8.94 -7.59 -5.96
CA LEU A 185 -8.91 -8.38 -7.20
C LEU A 185 -7.59 -9.16 -7.34
N TYR A 186 -6.45 -8.52 -7.06
CA TYR A 186 -5.15 -9.19 -7.15
C TYR A 186 -5.05 -10.32 -6.12
N ILE A 187 -5.43 -10.11 -4.86
CA ILE A 187 -5.43 -11.20 -3.87
C ILE A 187 -6.36 -12.33 -4.31
N THR A 188 -7.52 -12.03 -4.87
CA THR A 188 -8.47 -13.06 -5.32
C THR A 188 -7.92 -13.93 -6.45
N PHE A 189 -7.32 -13.31 -7.48
CA PHE A 189 -7.00 -13.98 -8.73
C PHE A 189 -5.50 -14.21 -8.96
N GLU A 190 -4.65 -13.32 -8.45
CA GLU A 190 -3.21 -13.36 -8.71
C GLU A 190 -2.44 -14.11 -7.60
N SER A 191 -2.94 -14.15 -6.36
CA SER A 191 -2.21 -14.75 -5.24
C SER A 191 -1.72 -16.19 -5.47
N PRO A 192 -2.36 -17.06 -6.27
CA PRO A 192 -1.80 -18.37 -6.60
C PRO A 192 -0.50 -18.32 -7.42
N LEU A 193 -0.17 -17.20 -8.04
CA LEU A 193 1.04 -17.03 -8.84
C LEU A 193 2.20 -16.50 -8.00
N SER A 194 1.97 -15.51 -7.14
CA SER A 194 3.04 -14.85 -6.38
C SER A 194 2.77 -14.70 -4.87
N GLY A 195 1.55 -14.92 -4.41
CA GLY A 195 1.13 -14.56 -3.05
C GLY A 195 0.73 -13.09 -2.90
N THR A 196 0.77 -12.29 -3.97
CA THR A 196 0.34 -10.88 -4.03
C THR A 196 1.00 -9.99 -2.99
N SER A 197 2.24 -9.60 -3.22
CA SER A 197 2.95 -8.70 -2.31
C SER A 197 2.82 -7.24 -2.72
N MET A 198 3.35 -6.90 -3.90
CA MET A 198 3.53 -5.52 -4.41
C MET A 198 4.26 -4.58 -3.42
N ASN A 199 4.77 -5.12 -2.31
CA ASN A 199 5.27 -4.33 -1.19
C ASN A 199 6.48 -5.01 -0.52
N PRO A 200 7.71 -4.55 -0.77
CA PRO A 200 8.92 -5.11 -0.18
C PRO A 200 8.90 -5.16 1.35
N ALA A 201 8.38 -4.13 2.01
CA ALA A 201 8.35 -4.09 3.48
C ALA A 201 7.38 -5.15 4.04
N ARG A 202 6.24 -5.38 3.40
CA ARG A 202 5.30 -6.45 3.73
C ARG A 202 5.95 -7.82 3.58
N THR A 203 6.65 -8.05 2.47
CA THR A 203 7.34 -9.34 2.23
C THR A 203 8.46 -9.59 3.24
N VAL A 204 9.34 -8.61 3.47
CA VAL A 204 10.44 -8.73 4.43
C VAL A 204 9.91 -8.95 5.85
N ALA A 205 8.83 -8.26 6.25
CA ALA A 205 8.21 -8.42 7.56
C ALA A 205 7.73 -9.85 7.83
N SER A 206 7.24 -10.56 6.82
CA SER A 206 6.81 -11.96 6.91
C SER A 206 7.97 -12.95 6.75
N ALA A 207 8.91 -12.67 5.84
CA ALA A 207 10.04 -13.55 5.55
C ALA A 207 11.01 -13.68 6.74
N LEU A 208 11.20 -12.61 7.51
CA LEU A 208 12.11 -12.61 8.67
C LEU A 208 11.73 -13.67 9.72
N PRO A 209 10.51 -13.70 10.28
CA PRO A 209 10.14 -14.69 11.28
C PRO A 209 9.87 -16.08 10.70
N SER A 210 9.45 -16.21 9.44
CA SER A 210 9.21 -17.51 8.80
C SER A 210 10.49 -18.20 8.33
N GLY A 211 11.57 -17.42 8.08
CA GLY A 211 12.77 -17.94 7.43
C GLY A 211 12.61 -18.26 5.94
N ALA A 212 11.51 -17.84 5.32
CA ALA A 212 11.19 -18.11 3.92
C ALA A 212 11.83 -17.06 3.00
N TRP A 213 13.04 -17.31 2.56
CA TRP A 213 13.82 -16.42 1.69
C TRP A 213 13.74 -16.78 0.20
N GLN A 214 13.04 -17.88 -0.11
CA GLN A 214 12.94 -18.34 -1.50
C GLN A 214 12.21 -17.32 -2.37
N GLY A 215 12.88 -16.89 -3.44
CA GLY A 215 12.32 -15.93 -4.37
C GLY A 215 12.16 -14.50 -3.83
N LEU A 216 12.75 -14.15 -2.66
CA LEU A 216 12.64 -12.80 -2.07
C LEU A 216 13.00 -11.69 -3.06
N TRP A 217 14.00 -11.91 -3.90
CA TRP A 217 14.44 -10.95 -4.93
C TRP A 217 13.29 -10.51 -5.85
N ILE A 218 12.32 -11.38 -6.14
CA ILE A 218 11.14 -11.08 -6.97
C ILE A 218 10.38 -9.92 -6.36
N TYR A 219 10.09 -10.01 -5.06
CA TYR A 219 9.28 -9.05 -4.31
C TYR A 219 10.01 -7.74 -4.00
N LEU A 220 11.33 -7.71 -4.18
CA LEU A 220 12.12 -6.49 -4.08
C LEU A 220 12.25 -5.80 -5.45
N VAL A 221 12.43 -6.58 -6.53
CA VAL A 221 12.76 -6.06 -7.86
C VAL A 221 11.53 -5.83 -8.72
N ALA A 222 10.61 -6.79 -8.82
CA ALA A 222 9.46 -6.69 -9.70
C ALA A 222 8.52 -5.52 -9.34
N PRO A 223 8.14 -5.30 -8.06
CA PRO A 223 7.35 -4.12 -7.70
C PRO A 223 8.07 -2.81 -8.00
N LEU A 224 9.40 -2.75 -7.77
CA LEU A 224 10.19 -1.55 -8.05
C LEU A 224 10.15 -1.21 -9.54
N ILE A 225 10.43 -2.17 -10.40
CA ILE A 225 10.38 -1.97 -11.85
C ILE A 225 8.96 -1.59 -12.28
N GLY A 226 7.94 -2.31 -11.82
CA GLY A 226 6.55 -2.09 -12.18
C GLY A 226 6.06 -0.69 -11.82
N MET A 227 6.27 -0.23 -10.59
CA MET A 227 5.82 1.10 -10.16
C MET A 227 6.61 2.25 -10.81
N LEU A 228 7.92 2.08 -11.03
CA LEU A 228 8.71 3.08 -11.74
C LEU A 228 8.31 3.17 -13.21
N ALA A 229 8.07 2.03 -13.87
CA ALA A 229 7.55 2.01 -15.24
C ALA A 229 6.16 2.65 -15.34
N ALA A 230 5.30 2.45 -14.33
CA ALA A 230 4.00 3.12 -14.26
C ALA A 230 4.12 4.65 -14.18
N ALA A 231 5.13 5.17 -13.45
CA ALA A 231 5.40 6.60 -13.41
C ALA A 231 5.83 7.16 -14.77
N ASP A 232 6.65 6.42 -15.52
CA ASP A 232 7.05 6.81 -16.88
C ASP A 232 5.87 6.71 -17.85
N ALA A 233 5.10 5.64 -17.81
CA ALA A 233 3.89 5.47 -18.61
C ALA A 233 2.87 6.59 -18.32
N TYR A 234 2.66 6.95 -17.06
CA TYR A 234 1.79 8.05 -16.67
C TYR A 234 2.23 9.38 -17.32
N ARG A 235 3.55 9.67 -17.29
CA ARG A 235 4.10 10.89 -17.90
C ARG A 235 3.88 10.91 -19.42
N LEU A 236 4.12 9.78 -20.08
CA LEU A 236 3.92 9.64 -21.53
C LEU A 236 2.45 9.79 -21.92
N LEU A 237 1.53 9.13 -21.22
CA LEU A 237 0.10 9.13 -21.54
C LEU A 237 -0.57 10.49 -21.26
N THR A 238 -0.11 11.23 -20.25
CA THR A 238 -0.77 12.47 -19.84
C THR A 238 -0.06 13.74 -20.29
N GLY A 239 1.16 13.62 -20.82
CA GLY A 239 2.03 14.77 -21.11
C GLY A 239 2.42 15.60 -19.88
N ARG A 240 2.12 15.10 -18.66
CA ARG A 240 2.37 15.80 -17.40
C ARG A 240 3.68 15.38 -16.79
N SER A 241 4.61 16.31 -16.65
CA SER A 241 5.86 16.08 -15.93
C SER A 241 5.72 16.18 -14.40
N ASN A 242 4.70 16.88 -13.91
CA ASN A 242 4.48 17.11 -12.48
C ASN A 242 3.20 16.41 -11.98
N VAL A 243 3.32 15.68 -10.88
CA VAL A 243 2.18 15.20 -10.10
C VAL A 243 1.77 16.23 -9.05
N MET A 244 0.50 16.25 -8.65
CA MET A 244 -0.03 17.28 -7.74
C MET A 244 0.54 17.12 -6.32
N CYS A 245 0.52 15.92 -5.76
CA CYS A 245 1.06 15.63 -4.44
C CYS A 245 1.41 14.14 -4.31
N ALA A 246 2.13 13.75 -3.24
CA ALA A 246 2.40 12.36 -2.91
C ALA A 246 1.37 11.74 -1.96
N LYS A 247 0.34 12.46 -1.53
CA LYS A 247 -0.75 11.88 -0.70
C LYS A 247 -1.75 11.13 -1.58
N LEU A 248 -2.10 9.91 -1.18
CA LEU A 248 -3.15 9.14 -1.84
C LEU A 248 -4.54 9.75 -1.62
N ASN A 249 -4.72 10.49 -0.53
CA ASN A 249 -5.94 11.25 -0.27
C ASN A 249 -5.57 12.64 0.30
N HIS A 250 -5.69 13.66 -0.53
CA HIS A 250 -5.35 15.06 -0.19
C HIS A 250 -6.59 15.95 -0.05
N ILE A 251 -7.63 15.50 0.67
CA ILE A 251 -8.91 16.23 0.82
C ILE A 251 -9.01 16.96 2.16
N THR A 252 -7.93 17.14 2.90
CA THR A 252 -7.97 17.70 4.24
C THR A 252 -6.97 18.83 4.44
N HIS A 253 -7.28 19.75 5.38
CA HIS A 253 -6.36 20.77 5.88
C HIS A 253 -5.19 20.20 6.72
N ARG A 254 -4.97 18.86 6.66
CA ARG A 254 -3.87 18.22 7.36
C ARG A 254 -2.53 18.65 6.77
N ARG A 255 -1.55 18.85 7.65
CA ARG A 255 -0.17 19.15 7.29
C ARG A 255 0.31 18.28 6.12
N CYS A 256 1.00 18.88 5.16
CA CYS A 256 1.63 18.18 4.06
C CYS A 256 3.14 18.44 4.10
N ILE A 257 3.93 17.37 4.19
CA ILE A 257 5.40 17.44 4.24
C ILE A 257 6.04 17.31 2.85
N PHE A 258 5.24 16.99 1.83
CA PHE A 258 5.74 16.69 0.49
C PHE A 258 6.12 17.96 -0.28
N ASN A 259 7.19 17.82 -1.08
CA ASN A 259 7.75 18.87 -1.89
C ASN A 259 6.78 19.31 -3.01
N ARG A 260 6.77 20.61 -3.32
CA ARG A 260 6.00 21.15 -4.45
C ARG A 260 4.56 20.60 -4.48
N CYS A 261 3.92 20.56 -3.31
CA CYS A 261 2.52 20.14 -3.21
C CYS A 261 1.63 21.22 -3.81
N TRP A 262 0.95 20.88 -4.91
CA TRP A 262 0.09 21.81 -5.65
C TRP A 262 -1.00 22.45 -4.78
N PHE A 263 -1.61 21.67 -3.88
CA PHE A 263 -2.65 22.18 -2.97
C PHE A 263 -2.12 23.20 -1.97
N LYS A 264 -0.87 23.06 -1.55
CA LYS A 264 -0.20 23.97 -0.63
C LYS A 264 0.17 25.29 -1.32
N GLU A 265 0.66 25.19 -2.57
CA GLU A 265 1.09 26.34 -3.36
C GLU A 265 -0.08 27.20 -3.85
N HIS A 266 -1.26 26.60 -4.08
CA HIS A 266 -2.42 27.32 -4.61
C HIS A 266 -3.48 27.65 -3.54
N ALA A 267 -3.21 27.40 -2.25
CA ALA A 267 -4.14 27.62 -1.13
C ALA A 267 -5.56 27.10 -1.39
N VAL A 268 -5.67 25.96 -2.09
CA VAL A 268 -6.96 25.43 -2.57
C VAL A 268 -7.70 24.76 -1.44
N ASP A 269 -8.88 25.29 -1.12
CA ASP A 269 -9.85 24.67 -0.24
C ASP A 269 -10.63 23.58 -1.01
N VAL A 270 -10.09 22.36 -1.02
CA VAL A 270 -10.65 21.22 -1.76
C VAL A 270 -12.10 20.88 -1.36
N PRO A 271 -12.54 21.00 -0.10
CA PRO A 271 -13.94 20.86 0.27
C PRO A 271 -14.87 21.86 -0.42
N ARG A 272 -14.46 23.10 -0.59
CA ARG A 272 -15.23 24.11 -1.32
C ARG A 272 -15.36 23.79 -2.81
N LEU A 273 -14.29 23.33 -3.45
CA LEU A 273 -14.33 22.93 -4.86
C LEU A 273 -15.23 21.72 -5.11
N ALA A 274 -15.20 20.73 -4.22
CA ALA A 274 -16.08 19.56 -4.32
C ALA A 274 -17.56 19.92 -4.11
N ALA A 275 -17.86 20.86 -3.21
CA ALA A 275 -19.22 21.36 -2.99
C ALA A 275 -19.73 22.19 -4.19
N GLN A 276 -18.88 23.00 -4.81
CA GLN A 276 -19.25 23.78 -6.00
C GLN A 276 -19.52 22.89 -7.23
N GLN A 277 -18.76 21.81 -7.40
CA GLN A 277 -18.99 20.86 -8.50
C GLN A 277 -20.30 20.05 -8.33
N SER A 278 -20.68 19.73 -7.09
CA SER A 278 -21.97 19.07 -6.83
C SER A 278 -23.17 20.01 -7.04
N GLN A 279 -23.01 21.30 -6.86
CA GLN A 279 -24.07 22.30 -7.12
C GLN A 279 -24.24 22.57 -8.62
N HIS A 280 -23.18 22.55 -9.42
CA HIS A 280 -23.27 22.77 -10.88
C HIS A 280 -23.78 21.54 -11.65
N GLY A 281 -23.63 20.33 -11.08
CA GLY A 281 -24.21 19.11 -11.65
C GLY A 281 -25.70 18.94 -11.37
N ALA A 282 -26.24 19.68 -10.40
CA ALA A 282 -27.67 19.62 -10.03
C ALA A 282 -28.54 20.68 -10.73
N THR A 283 -27.94 21.62 -11.46
CA THR A 283 -28.65 22.69 -12.19
C THR A 283 -28.64 22.55 -13.70
N GLY A 284 -28.16 21.37 -14.20
CA GLY A 284 -28.02 21.05 -15.63
C GLY A 284 -28.97 19.92 -16.06
N GLU A 285 -30.22 19.90 -15.57
CA GLU A 285 -31.35 19.17 -16.14
C GLU A 285 -32.44 20.14 -16.57
#